data_a60342928bb752e5795e91fc3bd4b064
#
_entry.id   a60342928bb752e5795e91fc3bd4b064
#
_cell.length_a   1.000
_cell.length_b   1.000
_cell.length_c   1.000
_cell.angle_alpha   90.00
_cell.angle_beta   90.00
_cell.angle_gamma   90.00
#
_symmetry.space_group_name_H-M   'P 1'
#
loop_
_entity.id
_entity.type
_entity.pdbx_description
1 polymer ?
#
loop_
_entity_poly.entity_id
_entity_poly.type
_entity_poly.pdbx_seq_one_letter_code
_entity_poly.pdbx_strand_id
1 'polypeptide(L)'
;SLKFHLQNAKAHGVTQKEIASIITHVAFYAGWPKGWAVFNLAKEVWNVNEGDLPYEDEAMRAHAKSMVFPIGEPNVAYAKYFIGQSYLAPVSTSQVGIHNVTFEPGCRNNWHIHHAKSGGGQILVCVAGRGYYQEEGKEAIELKPGDCINIPAEVKHWHGAAPDSWFSHLAV
;
A
#
# COMPACT_ATOMS: atom_id res chain seq x y z
N SER A 1 22.14 -25.49 10.09
CA SER A 1 20.76 -24.97 10.24
C SER A 1 20.50 -23.85 9.25
N LEU A 2 19.26 -23.58 8.92
CA LEU A 2 18.88 -22.49 8.02
C LEU A 2 19.41 -21.12 8.51
N LYS A 3 19.34 -20.86 9.81
CA LYS A 3 19.90 -19.65 10.43
C LYS A 3 21.40 -19.49 10.14
N PHE A 4 22.18 -20.55 10.20
CA PHE A 4 23.60 -20.54 9.85
C PHE A 4 23.83 -20.12 8.40
N HIS A 5 23.04 -20.64 7.45
CA HIS A 5 23.15 -20.26 6.04
C HIS A 5 22.80 -18.79 5.80
N LEU A 6 21.78 -18.26 6.50
CA LEU A 6 21.44 -16.85 6.45
C LEU A 6 22.55 -15.95 7.03
N GLN A 7 23.16 -16.35 8.15
CA GLN A 7 24.30 -15.64 8.74
C GLN A 7 25.50 -15.63 7.79
N ASN A 8 25.77 -16.76 7.15
CA ASN A 8 26.84 -16.89 6.18
C ASN A 8 26.59 -16.01 4.93
N ALA A 9 25.36 -16.00 4.41
CA ALA A 9 24.97 -15.12 3.30
C ALA A 9 25.21 -13.65 3.64
N LYS A 10 24.80 -13.21 4.83
CA LYS A 10 25.06 -11.85 5.32
C LYS A 10 26.54 -11.54 5.41
N ALA A 11 27.35 -12.46 5.96
CA ALA A 11 28.79 -12.30 6.08
C ALA A 11 29.50 -12.19 4.73
N HIS A 12 28.92 -12.75 3.67
CA HIS A 12 29.39 -12.63 2.28
C HIS A 12 28.76 -11.48 1.50
N GLY A 13 28.11 -10.52 2.18
CA GLY A 13 27.64 -9.28 1.57
C GLY A 13 26.25 -9.31 0.98
N VAL A 14 25.47 -10.39 1.18
CA VAL A 14 24.05 -10.41 0.74
C VAL A 14 23.28 -9.33 1.50
N THR A 15 22.67 -8.42 0.76
CA THR A 15 21.90 -7.29 1.29
C THR A 15 20.50 -7.70 1.75
N GLN A 16 19.85 -6.84 2.54
CA GLN A 16 18.45 -7.01 2.93
C GLN A 16 17.51 -7.12 1.72
N LYS A 17 17.75 -6.33 0.67
CA LYS A 17 16.95 -6.33 -0.55
C LYS A 17 17.09 -7.65 -1.31
N GLU A 18 18.31 -8.17 -1.41
CA GLU A 18 18.56 -9.43 -2.09
C GLU A 18 17.95 -10.62 -1.34
N ILE A 19 18.11 -10.67 -0.01
CA ILE A 19 17.51 -11.75 0.78
C ILE A 19 15.98 -11.70 0.75
N ALA A 20 15.37 -10.53 0.74
CA ALA A 20 13.93 -10.38 0.58
C ALA A 20 13.43 -10.95 -0.77
N SER A 21 14.15 -10.65 -1.85
CA SER A 21 13.86 -11.20 -3.19
C SER A 21 13.98 -12.72 -3.22
N ILE A 22 15.02 -13.28 -2.60
CA ILE A 22 15.23 -14.73 -2.48
C ILE A 22 14.08 -15.38 -1.70
N ILE A 23 13.67 -14.79 -0.56
CA ILE A 23 12.57 -15.30 0.26
C ILE A 23 11.25 -15.30 -0.50
N THR A 24 10.98 -14.23 -1.23
CA THR A 24 9.79 -14.13 -2.10
C THR A 24 9.79 -15.26 -3.11
N HIS A 25 10.92 -15.49 -3.78
CA HIS A 25 11.07 -16.58 -4.74
C HIS A 25 10.86 -17.97 -4.11
N VAL A 26 11.47 -18.20 -2.94
CA VAL A 26 11.29 -19.44 -2.19
C VAL A 26 9.83 -19.68 -1.78
N ALA A 27 9.10 -18.63 -1.42
CA ALA A 27 7.70 -18.73 -1.04
C ALA A 27 6.82 -19.23 -2.20
N PHE A 28 7.12 -18.84 -3.44
CA PHE A 28 6.41 -19.32 -4.63
C PHE A 28 6.68 -20.81 -4.91
N TYR A 29 7.91 -21.30 -4.69
CA TYR A 29 8.28 -22.69 -4.98
C TYR A 29 8.03 -23.66 -3.83
N ALA A 30 8.24 -23.22 -2.59
CA ALA A 30 8.18 -24.06 -1.40
C ALA A 30 6.92 -23.87 -0.56
N GLY A 31 6.07 -22.90 -0.96
CA GLY A 31 4.85 -22.52 -0.25
C GLY A 31 5.07 -21.47 0.84
N TRP A 32 4.05 -20.66 1.07
CA TRP A 32 4.05 -19.53 2.00
C TRP A 32 4.49 -19.88 3.43
N PRO A 33 4.10 -21.02 4.05
CA PRO A 33 4.56 -21.33 5.40
C PRO A 33 6.08 -21.44 5.52
N LYS A 34 6.75 -22.01 4.50
CA LYS A 34 8.21 -22.13 4.47
C LYS A 34 8.86 -20.76 4.20
N GLY A 35 8.33 -19.99 3.26
CA GLY A 35 8.78 -18.62 3.00
C GLY A 35 8.69 -17.75 4.25
N TRP A 36 7.61 -17.85 5.01
CA TRP A 36 7.41 -17.11 6.25
C TRP A 36 8.41 -17.51 7.36
N ALA A 37 8.70 -18.80 7.50
CA ALA A 37 9.70 -19.26 8.44
C ALA A 37 11.11 -18.72 8.11
N VAL A 38 11.48 -18.71 6.82
CA VAL A 38 12.74 -18.11 6.36
C VAL A 38 12.78 -16.60 6.61
N PHE A 39 11.68 -15.90 6.34
CA PHE A 39 11.54 -14.46 6.55
C PHE A 39 11.77 -14.08 8.03
N ASN A 40 11.15 -14.78 8.97
CA ASN A 40 11.34 -14.51 10.39
C ASN A 40 12.80 -14.70 10.84
N LEU A 41 13.46 -15.77 10.39
CA LEU A 41 14.87 -15.98 10.66
C LEU A 41 15.77 -14.93 10.00
N ALA A 42 15.43 -14.49 8.79
CA ALA A 42 16.17 -13.43 8.11
C ALA A 42 16.05 -12.09 8.84
N LYS A 43 14.87 -11.73 9.36
CA LYS A 43 14.69 -10.53 10.21
C LYS A 43 15.65 -10.54 11.40
N GLU A 44 15.80 -11.66 12.09
CA GLU A 44 16.74 -11.80 13.21
C GLU A 44 18.20 -11.61 12.75
N VAL A 45 18.59 -12.25 11.64
CA VAL A 45 19.98 -12.23 11.15
C VAL A 45 20.38 -10.85 10.65
N TRP A 46 19.50 -10.15 9.95
CA TRP A 46 19.79 -8.78 9.46
C TRP A 46 19.49 -7.69 10.50
N ASN A 47 19.07 -8.08 11.72
CA ASN A 47 18.68 -7.15 12.79
C ASN A 47 17.64 -6.12 12.31
N VAL A 48 16.67 -6.57 11.52
CA VAL A 48 15.56 -5.73 11.09
C VAL A 48 14.65 -5.54 12.29
N ASN A 49 14.89 -4.49 13.04
CA ASN A 49 13.96 -4.02 14.04
C ASN A 49 12.75 -3.39 13.33
N GLU A 50 11.60 -3.35 13.98
CA GLU A 50 10.43 -2.67 13.43
C GLU A 50 10.66 -1.16 13.16
N GLY A 51 11.75 -0.59 13.75
CA GLY A 51 12.21 0.78 13.49
C GLY A 51 13.02 0.96 12.20
N ASP A 52 13.50 -0.12 11.58
CA ASP A 52 14.30 -0.09 10.33
C ASP A 52 13.42 -0.25 9.07
N LEU A 53 12.10 -0.08 9.19
CA LEU A 53 11.23 -0.01 8.02
C LEU A 53 11.64 1.23 7.18
N PRO A 54 11.57 1.16 5.84
CA PRO A 54 12.05 2.22 4.94
C PRO A 54 11.17 3.47 4.95
N TYR A 55 10.47 3.73 6.04
CA TYR A 55 9.61 4.89 6.21
C TYR A 55 10.34 5.92 7.05
N GLU A 56 10.53 7.11 6.48
CA GLU A 56 11.40 8.15 7.01
C GLU A 56 10.84 8.83 8.28
N ASP A 57 9.51 8.80 8.50
CA ASP A 57 8.89 9.44 9.64
C ASP A 57 8.06 8.49 10.53
N GLU A 58 7.84 8.89 11.77
CA GLU A 58 7.10 8.13 12.78
C GLU A 58 5.61 8.00 12.43
N ALA A 59 5.02 9.02 11.81
CA ALA A 59 3.61 9.01 11.43
C ALA A 59 3.36 8.01 10.30
N MET A 60 4.27 7.95 9.33
CA MET A 60 4.22 6.96 8.24
C MET A 60 4.35 5.53 8.78
N ARG A 61 5.29 5.31 9.74
CA ARG A 61 5.44 4.01 10.41
C ARG A 61 4.20 3.60 11.20
N ALA A 62 3.62 4.53 11.94
CA ALA A 62 2.39 4.28 12.69
C ALA A 62 1.24 3.93 11.75
N HIS A 63 1.09 4.64 10.62
CA HIS A 63 0.10 4.34 9.61
C HIS A 63 0.31 2.96 8.99
N ALA A 64 1.54 2.61 8.62
CA ALA A 64 1.89 1.29 8.09
C ALA A 64 1.52 0.14 9.04
N LYS A 65 1.69 0.35 10.34
CA LYS A 65 1.31 -0.64 11.38
C LYS A 65 -0.20 -0.77 11.57
N SER A 66 -0.99 0.21 11.17
CA SER A 66 -2.45 0.22 11.33
C SER A 66 -3.19 -0.60 10.26
N MET A 67 -2.50 -1.09 9.25
CA MET A 67 -3.11 -1.85 8.15
C MET A 67 -2.30 -3.10 7.78
N VAL A 68 -2.94 -4.01 7.05
CA VAL A 68 -2.34 -5.28 6.57
C VAL A 68 -1.55 -5.07 5.28
N PHE A 69 -1.97 -4.10 4.46
CA PHE A 69 -1.38 -3.85 3.15
C PHE A 69 -0.17 -2.90 3.25
N PRO A 70 0.89 -3.10 2.44
CA PRO A 70 2.02 -2.17 2.45
C PRO A 70 1.61 -0.79 1.93
N ILE A 71 2.28 0.25 2.40
CA ILE A 71 2.12 1.62 1.86
C ILE A 71 2.53 1.64 0.38
N GLY A 72 3.61 0.94 0.04
CA GLY A 72 4.12 0.89 -1.33
C GLY A 72 5.18 1.95 -1.62
N GLU A 73 5.47 2.11 -2.91
CA GLU A 73 6.45 3.07 -3.40
C GLU A 73 5.79 4.43 -3.68
N PRO A 74 6.56 5.53 -3.68
CA PRO A 74 6.06 6.82 -4.12
C PRO A 74 5.37 6.73 -5.48
N ASN A 75 4.17 7.26 -5.58
CA ASN A 75 3.32 7.17 -6.76
C ASN A 75 3.75 8.15 -7.86
N VAL A 76 4.96 7.95 -8.40
CA VAL A 76 5.56 8.85 -9.41
C VAL A 76 4.79 8.81 -10.74
N ALA A 77 4.37 7.62 -11.17
CA ALA A 77 3.73 7.43 -12.47
C ALA A 77 2.41 8.20 -12.62
N TYR A 78 1.68 8.35 -11.52
CA TYR A 78 0.38 9.04 -11.50
C TYR A 78 0.42 10.36 -10.73
N ALA A 79 1.60 10.84 -10.32
CA ALA A 79 1.75 12.04 -9.48
C ALA A 79 0.99 13.28 -10.03
N LYS A 80 0.93 13.44 -11.36
CA LYS A 80 0.19 14.54 -12.00
C LYS A 80 -1.31 14.57 -11.71
N TYR A 81 -1.88 13.47 -11.24
CA TYR A 81 -3.30 13.38 -10.89
C TYR A 81 -3.58 13.63 -9.40
N PHE A 82 -2.53 13.92 -8.62
CA PHE A 82 -2.62 14.13 -7.18
C PHE A 82 -2.13 15.54 -6.80
N ILE A 83 -2.65 16.03 -5.69
CA ILE A 83 -2.13 17.18 -4.96
C ILE A 83 -1.55 16.65 -3.67
N GLY A 84 -0.24 16.82 -3.45
CA GLY A 84 0.49 16.21 -2.34
C GLY A 84 1.09 14.85 -2.68
N GLN A 85 1.69 14.19 -1.69
CA GLN A 85 2.38 12.92 -1.86
C GLN A 85 1.44 11.73 -1.65
N SER A 86 1.48 10.81 -2.58
CA SER A 86 0.79 9.51 -2.48
C SER A 86 1.73 8.36 -2.77
N TYR A 87 1.33 7.16 -2.36
CA TYR A 87 2.07 5.91 -2.52
C TYR A 87 1.16 4.86 -3.13
N LEU A 88 1.74 3.90 -3.82
CA LEU A 88 1.01 2.85 -4.52
C LEU A 88 1.64 1.49 -4.28
N ALA A 89 0.86 0.54 -3.80
CA ALA A 89 1.27 -0.84 -3.67
C ALA A 89 0.32 -1.75 -4.48
N PRO A 90 0.81 -2.55 -5.43
CA PRO A 90 -0.01 -3.54 -6.10
C PRO A 90 -0.39 -4.66 -5.11
N VAL A 91 -1.68 -4.97 -5.03
CA VAL A 91 -2.24 -6.08 -4.25
C VAL A 91 -2.61 -7.24 -5.17
N SER A 92 -3.21 -6.93 -6.32
CA SER A 92 -3.50 -7.90 -7.39
C SER A 92 -3.25 -7.25 -8.74
N THR A 93 -2.57 -7.98 -9.62
CA THR A 93 -2.23 -7.52 -10.98
C THR A 93 -2.81 -8.42 -12.08
N SER A 94 -3.57 -9.45 -11.69
CA SER A 94 -4.22 -10.38 -12.61
C SER A 94 -5.70 -10.52 -12.28
N GLN A 95 -6.52 -10.86 -13.26
CA GLN A 95 -7.99 -10.95 -13.21
C GLN A 95 -8.63 -9.61 -12.85
N VAL A 96 -8.48 -9.17 -11.61
CA VAL A 96 -8.94 -7.85 -11.14
C VAL A 96 -7.71 -7.11 -10.59
N GLY A 97 -7.46 -5.93 -11.15
CA GLY A 97 -6.41 -5.03 -10.65
C GLY A 97 -6.83 -4.42 -9.33
N ILE A 98 -6.03 -4.63 -8.29
CA ILE A 98 -6.27 -4.05 -6.95
C ILE A 98 -4.98 -3.39 -6.50
N HIS A 99 -5.08 -2.15 -6.07
CA HIS A 99 -3.94 -1.41 -5.53
C HIS A 99 -4.30 -0.83 -4.16
N ASN A 100 -3.37 -0.90 -3.23
CA ASN A 100 -3.45 -0.06 -2.03
C ASN A 100 -2.89 1.31 -2.36
N VAL A 101 -3.74 2.32 -2.27
CA VAL A 101 -3.38 3.72 -2.49
C VAL A 101 -3.31 4.41 -1.13
N THR A 102 -2.14 4.93 -0.80
CA THR A 102 -1.89 5.64 0.46
C THR A 102 -1.62 7.10 0.21
N PHE A 103 -2.22 7.96 1.00
CA PHE A 103 -2.17 9.42 0.94
C PHE A 103 -1.56 9.97 2.22
N GLU A 104 -0.59 10.86 2.10
CA GLU A 104 -0.16 11.70 3.22
C GLU A 104 -1.26 12.64 3.68
N PRO A 105 -1.20 13.18 4.91
CA PRO A 105 -2.16 14.16 5.40
C PRO A 105 -2.34 15.31 4.40
N GLY A 106 -3.60 15.59 4.05
CA GLY A 106 -3.99 16.61 3.07
C GLY A 106 -3.78 16.26 1.60
N CYS A 107 -3.16 15.11 1.29
CA CYS A 107 -3.04 14.66 -0.09
C CYS A 107 -4.39 14.16 -0.63
N ARG A 108 -4.71 14.54 -1.85
CA ARG A 108 -5.92 14.08 -2.56
C ARG A 108 -5.67 13.99 -4.06
N ASN A 109 -6.49 13.23 -4.78
CA ASN A 109 -6.47 13.33 -6.23
C ASN A 109 -7.24 14.55 -6.75
N ASN A 110 -6.95 14.91 -7.98
CA ASN A 110 -7.70 15.93 -8.70
C ASN A 110 -9.12 15.42 -8.99
N TRP A 111 -10.03 16.35 -9.27
CA TRP A 111 -11.33 15.99 -9.84
C TRP A 111 -11.13 15.18 -11.11
N HIS A 112 -11.72 13.97 -11.16
CA HIS A 112 -11.58 13.06 -12.29
C HIS A 112 -12.83 12.23 -12.52
N ILE A 113 -12.87 11.54 -13.66
CA ILE A 113 -13.98 10.69 -14.10
C ILE A 113 -13.37 9.37 -14.60
N HIS A 114 -13.95 8.26 -14.20
CA HIS A 114 -13.70 6.96 -14.79
C HIS A 114 -14.71 6.71 -15.91
N HIS A 115 -14.25 6.74 -17.16
CA HIS A 115 -15.11 6.56 -18.32
C HIS A 115 -15.29 5.08 -18.65
N ALA A 116 -16.54 4.63 -18.81
CA ALA A 116 -16.84 3.30 -19.30
C ALA A 116 -18.22 3.26 -19.99
N LYS A 117 -18.33 2.48 -21.06
CA LYS A 117 -19.61 2.28 -21.79
C LYS A 117 -20.54 1.30 -21.11
N SER A 118 -20.01 0.36 -20.35
CA SER A 118 -20.75 -0.61 -19.54
C SER A 118 -19.88 -1.11 -18.40
N GLY A 119 -20.45 -1.27 -17.21
CA GLY A 119 -19.67 -1.53 -15.99
C GLY A 119 -18.72 -0.38 -15.70
N GLY A 120 -17.58 -0.66 -15.11
CA GLY A 120 -16.54 0.31 -14.79
C GLY A 120 -16.87 1.21 -13.59
N GLY A 121 -16.14 2.29 -13.47
CA GLY A 121 -16.14 3.11 -12.27
C GLY A 121 -14.98 2.72 -11.36
N GLN A 122 -15.16 2.87 -10.06
CA GLN A 122 -14.15 2.50 -9.08
C GLN A 122 -14.80 2.02 -7.78
N ILE A 123 -14.20 1.04 -7.13
CA ILE A 123 -14.57 0.67 -5.77
C ILE A 123 -13.43 1.07 -4.85
N LEU A 124 -13.74 1.80 -3.78
CA LEU A 124 -12.80 2.13 -2.71
C LEU A 124 -13.17 1.33 -1.47
N VAL A 125 -12.22 0.57 -0.93
CA VAL A 125 -12.36 -0.10 0.38
C VAL A 125 -11.35 0.53 1.33
N CYS A 126 -11.84 1.29 2.31
CA CYS A 126 -10.98 2.00 3.26
C CYS A 126 -10.34 1.03 4.24
N VAL A 127 -9.01 1.07 4.36
CA VAL A 127 -8.24 0.11 5.15
C VAL A 127 -7.48 0.73 6.32
N ALA A 128 -7.15 2.02 6.26
CA ALA A 128 -6.46 2.71 7.37
C ALA A 128 -6.65 4.22 7.31
N GLY A 129 -6.57 4.86 8.48
CA GLY A 129 -6.60 6.31 8.62
C GLY A 129 -7.97 6.92 8.38
N ARG A 130 -7.99 8.22 8.01
CA ARG A 130 -9.20 9.00 7.78
C ARG A 130 -9.06 9.84 6.51
N GLY A 131 -10.08 9.80 5.67
CA GLY A 131 -10.11 10.53 4.41
C GLY A 131 -11.47 11.06 4.06
N TYR A 132 -11.60 11.55 2.83
CA TYR A 132 -12.85 12.08 2.29
C TYR A 132 -13.05 11.60 0.86
N TYR A 133 -14.32 11.51 0.48
CA TYR A 133 -14.79 11.34 -0.89
C TYR A 133 -15.84 12.41 -1.20
N GLN A 134 -15.82 12.94 -2.41
CA GLN A 134 -16.83 13.91 -2.85
C GLN A 134 -17.16 13.72 -4.34
N GLU A 135 -18.44 13.65 -4.65
CA GLU A 135 -18.97 13.81 -6.00
C GLU A 135 -19.23 15.28 -6.32
N GLU A 136 -19.10 15.66 -7.58
CA GLU A 136 -19.40 17.02 -8.01
C GLU A 136 -20.85 17.41 -7.69
N GLY A 137 -21.02 18.54 -7.04
CA GLY A 137 -22.33 19.05 -6.62
C GLY A 137 -22.91 18.43 -5.34
N LYS A 138 -22.17 17.51 -4.67
CA LYS A 138 -22.55 16.93 -3.38
C LYS A 138 -21.59 17.34 -2.28
N GLU A 139 -22.01 17.18 -1.04
CA GLU A 139 -21.13 17.38 0.12
C GLU A 139 -20.09 16.27 0.20
N ALA A 140 -18.90 16.59 0.74
CA ALA A 140 -17.88 15.60 1.00
C ALA A 140 -18.30 14.70 2.18
N ILE A 141 -18.08 13.40 2.03
CA ILE A 141 -18.31 12.41 3.07
C ILE A 141 -16.98 11.94 3.66
N GLU A 142 -16.93 11.82 4.99
CA GLU A 142 -15.78 11.27 5.68
C GLU A 142 -15.70 9.76 5.48
N LEU A 143 -14.48 9.26 5.27
CA LEU A 143 -14.16 7.85 5.10
C LEU A 143 -13.25 7.36 6.22
N LYS A 144 -13.53 6.16 6.71
CA LYS A 144 -12.77 5.48 7.77
C LYS A 144 -12.64 3.98 7.45
N PRO A 145 -11.74 3.25 8.11
CA PRO A 145 -11.56 1.82 7.88
C PRO A 145 -12.87 1.04 7.99
N GLY A 146 -13.13 0.20 6.98
CA GLY A 146 -14.37 -0.57 6.84
C GLY A 146 -15.40 0.05 5.90
N ASP A 147 -15.29 1.34 5.58
CA ASP A 147 -16.17 1.97 4.60
C ASP A 147 -15.84 1.46 3.18
N CYS A 148 -16.90 1.26 2.38
CA CYS A 148 -16.80 0.86 0.99
C CYS A 148 -17.63 1.80 0.13
N ILE A 149 -16.98 2.45 -0.83
CA ILE A 149 -17.63 3.37 -1.78
C ILE A 149 -17.63 2.74 -3.16
N ASN A 150 -18.82 2.61 -3.74
CA ASN A 150 -18.98 2.26 -5.14
C ASN A 150 -19.17 3.55 -5.94
N ILE A 151 -18.22 3.87 -6.79
CA ILE A 151 -18.24 5.05 -7.65
C ILE A 151 -18.64 4.60 -9.06
N PRO A 152 -19.84 4.91 -9.54
CA PRO A 152 -20.23 4.56 -10.91
C PRO A 152 -19.32 5.22 -11.95
N ALA A 153 -19.24 4.60 -13.13
CA ALA A 153 -18.64 5.27 -14.28
C ALA A 153 -19.34 6.60 -14.57
N GLU A 154 -18.63 7.54 -15.18
CA GLU A 154 -19.07 8.89 -15.55
C GLU A 154 -19.36 9.82 -14.37
N VAL A 155 -19.15 9.41 -13.11
CA VAL A 155 -19.28 10.29 -11.94
C VAL A 155 -17.98 11.06 -11.75
N LYS A 156 -18.06 12.39 -11.78
CA LYS A 156 -16.93 13.28 -11.46
C LYS A 156 -16.77 13.38 -9.95
N HIS A 157 -15.59 13.03 -9.47
CA HIS A 157 -15.32 12.92 -8.03
C HIS A 157 -13.84 13.17 -7.70
N TRP A 158 -13.58 13.28 -6.42
CA TRP A 158 -12.24 13.16 -5.84
C TRP A 158 -12.29 12.40 -4.52
N HIS A 159 -11.15 11.87 -4.09
CA HIS A 159 -10.94 11.31 -2.75
C HIS A 159 -9.51 11.55 -2.28
N GLY A 160 -9.27 11.45 -0.98
CA GLY A 160 -7.95 11.68 -0.40
C GLY A 160 -7.97 11.70 1.11
N ALA A 161 -6.82 11.99 1.69
CA ALA A 161 -6.60 12.05 3.13
C ALA A 161 -7.24 13.30 3.76
N ALA A 162 -7.63 13.18 5.02
CA ALA A 162 -7.94 14.33 5.84
C ALA A 162 -6.68 15.18 6.08
N PRO A 163 -6.81 16.48 6.40
CA PRO A 163 -5.65 17.37 6.56
C PRO A 163 -4.68 16.94 7.67
N ASP A 164 -5.16 16.17 8.64
CA ASP A 164 -4.46 15.77 9.86
C ASP A 164 -4.30 14.24 10.00
N SER A 165 -4.59 13.48 8.96
CA SER A 165 -4.51 12.01 9.00
C SER A 165 -3.96 11.43 7.71
N TRP A 166 -3.10 10.46 7.81
CA TRP A 166 -2.84 9.52 6.73
C TRP A 166 -4.12 8.78 6.36
N PHE A 167 -4.23 8.34 5.13
CA PHE A 167 -5.38 7.60 4.64
C PHE A 167 -4.95 6.53 3.63
N SER A 168 -5.53 5.34 3.72
CA SER A 168 -5.31 4.29 2.72
C SER A 168 -6.61 3.59 2.37
N HIS A 169 -6.76 3.29 1.08
CA HIS A 169 -7.84 2.47 0.58
C HIS A 169 -7.37 1.51 -0.51
N LEU A 170 -8.05 0.40 -0.67
CA LEU A 170 -7.94 -0.42 -1.87
C LEU A 170 -8.72 0.27 -2.99
N ALA A 171 -8.11 0.37 -4.16
CA ALA A 171 -8.73 0.79 -5.41
C ALA A 171 -8.90 -0.45 -6.30
N VAL A 172 -10.15 -0.71 -6.70
CA VAL A 172 -10.55 -1.82 -7.55
C VAL A 172 -11.19 -1.27 -8.81
#